data_9dda574236f944fc0d2d5fce9f6c0d13
#
_entry.id   9dda574236f944fc0d2d5fce9f6c0d13
#
_cell.length_a   1.000
_cell.length_b   1.000
_cell.length_c   1.000
_cell.angle_alpha   90.00
_cell.angle_beta   90.00
_cell.angle_gamma   90.00
#
_symmetry.space_group_name_H-M   'P 1'
#
loop_
_entity.id
_entity.type
_entity.pdbx_description
1 polymer ?
#
loop_
_entity_poly.entity_id
_entity_poly.type
_entity_poly.pdbx_seq_one_letter_code
_entity_poly.pdbx_strand_id
1 'polypeptide(L)'
;MEFFQTSNFIAVFIVLVSLSTLIYLAIRTIITDKHFQTGITLYQQKDFPGAEAAFRQVIAINSTNDVVHLLLGDALIQQGKVEAAITEFQDVIERAPKKVDAYLRLAQALMQQQKPQQAVTVLQQAEALFQKQRQVDKAEKIQQLLQKISSAENNV
;
A
#
# COMPACT_ATOMS: atom_id res chain seq x y z
N MET A 1 12.32 -39.28 -40.57
CA MET A 1 11.11 -39.42 -39.73
C MET A 1 11.31 -39.02 -38.26
N GLU A 2 12.50 -39.18 -37.68
CA GLU A 2 12.78 -38.83 -36.26
C GLU A 2 12.68 -37.33 -35.93
N PHE A 3 13.09 -36.46 -36.85
CA PHE A 3 13.02 -34.99 -36.64
C PHE A 3 11.61 -34.44 -36.48
N PHE A 4 10.63 -35.01 -37.16
CA PHE A 4 9.23 -34.59 -37.03
C PHE A 4 8.60 -35.05 -35.70
N GLN A 5 9.07 -36.17 -35.18
CA GLN A 5 8.57 -36.74 -33.93
C GLN A 5 9.07 -35.93 -32.72
N THR A 6 10.36 -35.57 -32.71
CA THR A 6 10.97 -34.72 -31.67
C THR A 6 10.38 -33.29 -31.62
N SER A 7 10.08 -32.70 -32.77
CA SER A 7 9.43 -31.38 -32.88
C SER A 7 8.04 -31.37 -32.23
N ASN A 8 7.25 -32.44 -32.43
CA ASN A 8 5.93 -32.55 -31.84
C ASN A 8 5.98 -32.71 -30.30
N PHE A 9 6.95 -33.47 -29.78
CA PHE A 9 7.13 -33.60 -28.33
C PHE A 9 7.52 -32.27 -27.67
N ILE A 10 8.40 -31.48 -28.30
CA ILE A 10 8.81 -30.15 -27.83
C ILE A 10 7.58 -29.20 -27.81
N ALA A 11 6.79 -29.20 -28.89
CA ALA A 11 5.59 -28.37 -28.96
C ALA A 11 4.58 -28.71 -27.87
N VAL A 12 4.30 -30.00 -27.66
CA VAL A 12 3.40 -30.46 -26.59
C VAL A 12 3.93 -30.07 -25.22
N PHE A 13 5.23 -30.22 -24.97
CA PHE A 13 5.86 -29.83 -23.71
C PHE A 13 5.71 -28.33 -23.44
N ILE A 14 5.96 -27.46 -24.45
CA ILE A 14 5.76 -26.00 -24.33
C ILE A 14 4.30 -25.66 -23.99
N VAL A 15 3.35 -26.33 -24.63
CA VAL A 15 1.91 -26.10 -24.34
C VAL A 15 1.57 -26.51 -22.92
N LEU A 16 2.05 -27.65 -22.45
CA LEU A 16 1.80 -28.11 -21.07
C LEU A 16 2.41 -27.17 -20.03
N VAL A 17 3.65 -26.70 -20.26
CA VAL A 17 4.31 -25.72 -19.38
C VAL A 17 3.54 -24.40 -19.38
N SER A 18 3.13 -23.89 -20.54
CA SER A 18 2.34 -22.65 -20.62
C SER A 18 0.98 -22.77 -19.91
N LEU A 19 0.30 -23.91 -20.09
CA LEU A 19 -0.98 -24.16 -19.42
C LEU A 19 -0.81 -24.24 -17.89
N SER A 20 0.23 -24.94 -17.42
CA SER A 20 0.50 -25.06 -15.98
C SER A 20 0.86 -23.70 -15.35
N THR A 21 1.61 -22.84 -16.06
CA THR A 21 1.90 -21.48 -15.58
C THR A 21 0.65 -20.61 -15.54
N LEU A 22 -0.25 -20.70 -16.51
CA LEU A 22 -1.52 -19.98 -16.50
C LEU A 22 -2.41 -20.42 -15.35
N ILE A 23 -2.51 -21.73 -15.11
CA ILE A 23 -3.28 -22.27 -13.97
C ILE A 23 -2.68 -21.79 -12.65
N TYR A 24 -1.35 -21.85 -12.50
CA TYR A 24 -0.66 -21.34 -11.30
C TYR A 24 -0.96 -19.87 -11.05
N LEU A 25 -0.86 -19.03 -12.08
CA LEU A 25 -1.16 -17.59 -11.97
C LEU A 25 -2.61 -17.34 -11.62
N ALA A 26 -3.55 -18.09 -12.21
CA ALA A 26 -4.98 -17.98 -11.88
C ALA A 26 -5.26 -18.34 -10.41
N ILE A 27 -4.71 -19.45 -9.93
CA ILE A 27 -4.86 -19.87 -8.52
C ILE A 27 -4.24 -18.81 -7.60
N ARG A 28 -3.04 -18.33 -7.90
CA ARG A 28 -2.36 -17.28 -7.13
C ARG A 28 -3.22 -16.02 -7.02
N THR A 29 -3.85 -15.59 -8.13
CA THR A 29 -4.72 -14.41 -8.14
C THR A 29 -5.96 -14.63 -7.26
N ILE A 30 -6.62 -15.78 -7.36
CA ILE A 30 -7.80 -16.11 -6.55
C ILE A 30 -7.46 -16.13 -5.05
N ILE A 31 -6.33 -16.73 -4.68
CA ILE A 31 -5.88 -16.79 -3.28
C ILE A 31 -5.58 -15.38 -2.76
N THR A 32 -4.89 -14.54 -3.56
CA THR A 32 -4.56 -13.16 -3.20
C THR A 32 -5.82 -12.34 -2.98
N ASP A 33 -6.79 -12.43 -3.90
CA ASP A 33 -8.07 -11.72 -3.79
C ASP A 33 -8.85 -12.16 -2.54
N LYS A 34 -8.92 -13.46 -2.28
CA LYS A 34 -9.58 -13.99 -1.07
C LYS A 34 -8.97 -13.41 0.21
N HIS A 35 -7.64 -13.41 0.35
CA HIS A 35 -6.97 -12.83 1.52
C HIS A 35 -7.20 -11.32 1.61
N PHE A 36 -7.19 -10.62 0.48
CA PHE A 36 -7.46 -9.19 0.43
C PHE A 36 -8.87 -8.88 0.92
N GLN A 37 -9.91 -9.55 0.39
CA GLN A 37 -11.30 -9.36 0.81
C GLN A 37 -11.51 -9.74 2.29
N THR A 38 -10.87 -10.81 2.74
CA THR A 38 -10.87 -11.18 4.16
C THR A 38 -10.30 -10.06 5.03
N GLY A 39 -9.16 -9.49 4.63
CA GLY A 39 -8.53 -8.38 5.36
C GLY A 39 -9.44 -7.14 5.44
N ILE A 40 -10.10 -6.77 4.33
CA ILE A 40 -11.06 -5.66 4.30
C ILE A 40 -12.24 -5.93 5.25
N THR A 41 -12.80 -7.13 5.20
CA THR A 41 -13.95 -7.51 6.04
C THR A 41 -13.59 -7.46 7.52
N LEU A 42 -12.45 -8.03 7.90
CA LEU A 42 -11.96 -8.00 9.28
C LEU A 42 -11.67 -6.57 9.76
N TYR A 43 -11.09 -5.74 8.89
CA TYR A 43 -10.86 -4.33 9.20
C TYR A 43 -12.18 -3.59 9.48
N GLN A 44 -13.22 -3.81 8.67
CA GLN A 44 -14.55 -3.24 8.87
C GLN A 44 -15.23 -3.73 10.16
N GLN A 45 -14.97 -4.98 10.54
CA GLN A 45 -15.43 -5.57 11.81
C GLN A 45 -14.60 -5.11 13.02
N LYS A 46 -13.58 -4.25 12.80
CA LYS A 46 -12.62 -3.78 13.81
C LYS A 46 -11.74 -4.91 14.41
N ASP A 47 -11.68 -6.06 13.75
CA ASP A 47 -10.66 -7.08 14.03
C ASP A 47 -9.36 -6.71 13.31
N PHE A 48 -8.65 -5.72 13.88
CA PHE A 48 -7.42 -5.20 13.30
C PHE A 48 -6.27 -6.21 13.31
N PRO A 49 -6.10 -7.07 14.34
CA PRO A 49 -5.13 -8.15 14.29
C PRO A 49 -5.42 -9.18 13.19
N GLY A 50 -6.66 -9.57 13.00
CA GLY A 50 -7.07 -10.45 11.90
C GLY A 50 -6.86 -9.81 10.53
N ALA A 51 -7.19 -8.52 10.38
CA ALA A 51 -6.92 -7.76 9.17
C ALA A 51 -5.42 -7.68 8.86
N GLU A 52 -4.58 -7.40 9.85
CA GLU A 52 -3.12 -7.42 9.70
C GLU A 52 -2.63 -8.77 9.17
N ALA A 53 -3.07 -9.87 9.79
CA ALA A 53 -2.67 -11.21 9.35
C ALA A 53 -3.07 -11.49 7.90
N ALA A 54 -4.29 -11.12 7.50
CA ALA A 54 -4.78 -11.30 6.14
C ALA A 54 -4.00 -10.43 5.12
N PHE A 55 -3.74 -9.16 5.43
CA PHE A 55 -2.94 -8.27 4.54
C PHE A 55 -1.50 -8.76 4.40
N ARG A 56 -0.87 -9.28 5.46
CA ARG A 56 0.46 -9.89 5.38
C ARG A 56 0.49 -11.11 4.46
N GLN A 57 -0.58 -11.92 4.40
CA GLN A 57 -0.69 -13.02 3.43
C GLN A 57 -0.71 -12.50 1.99
N VAL A 58 -1.43 -11.40 1.72
CA VAL A 58 -1.40 -10.76 0.39
C VAL A 58 -0.01 -10.27 0.03
N ILE A 59 0.68 -9.60 0.96
CA ILE A 59 2.06 -9.08 0.76
C ILE A 59 3.05 -10.22 0.52
N ALA A 60 2.92 -11.35 1.20
CA ALA A 60 3.76 -12.53 0.99
C ALA A 60 3.64 -13.09 -0.45
N ILE A 61 2.45 -12.94 -1.07
CA ILE A 61 2.23 -13.35 -2.46
C ILE A 61 2.65 -12.24 -3.44
N ASN A 62 2.36 -10.98 -3.12
CA ASN A 62 2.65 -9.80 -3.94
C ASN A 62 3.15 -8.65 -3.05
N SER A 63 4.46 -8.61 -2.85
CA SER A 63 5.15 -7.63 -2.00
C SER A 63 5.15 -6.19 -2.55
N THR A 64 4.70 -5.97 -3.78
CA THR A 64 4.67 -4.64 -4.41
C THR A 64 3.27 -4.02 -4.46
N ASN A 65 2.29 -4.60 -3.76
CA ASN A 65 0.94 -4.06 -3.73
C ASN A 65 0.83 -2.90 -2.73
N ASP A 66 1.07 -1.69 -3.21
CA ASP A 66 1.05 -0.48 -2.39
C ASP A 66 -0.29 -0.26 -1.66
N VAL A 67 -1.42 -0.66 -2.25
CA VAL A 67 -2.73 -0.52 -1.59
C VAL A 67 -2.78 -1.38 -0.33
N VAL A 68 -2.26 -2.59 -0.39
CA VAL A 68 -2.26 -3.51 0.76
C VAL A 68 -1.31 -3.02 1.86
N HIS A 69 -0.15 -2.49 1.50
CA HIS A 69 0.76 -1.86 2.47
C HIS A 69 0.11 -0.67 3.19
N LEU A 70 -0.63 0.18 2.47
CA LEU A 70 -1.38 1.28 3.10
C LEU A 70 -2.47 0.76 4.05
N LEU A 71 -3.22 -0.27 3.66
CA LEU A 71 -4.25 -0.87 4.51
C LEU A 71 -3.66 -1.61 5.72
N LEU A 72 -2.52 -2.26 5.55
CA LEU A 72 -1.76 -2.85 6.65
C LEU A 72 -1.32 -1.75 7.64
N GLY A 73 -0.76 -0.65 7.14
CA GLY A 73 -0.40 0.50 7.96
C GLY A 73 -1.60 1.05 8.73
N ASP A 74 -2.77 1.16 8.10
CA ASP A 74 -4.00 1.59 8.79
C ASP A 74 -4.41 0.61 9.90
N ALA A 75 -4.35 -0.70 9.64
CA ALA A 75 -4.66 -1.71 10.64
C ALA A 75 -3.66 -1.68 11.82
N LEU A 76 -2.39 -1.39 11.55
CA LEU A 76 -1.35 -1.21 12.57
C LEU A 76 -1.59 0.05 13.42
N ILE A 77 -2.00 1.17 12.81
CA ILE A 77 -2.40 2.39 13.52
C ILE A 77 -3.52 2.10 14.52
N GLN A 78 -4.56 1.37 14.09
CA GLN A 78 -5.70 1.01 14.96
C GLN A 78 -5.30 0.10 16.13
N GLN A 79 -4.18 -0.60 16.02
CA GLN A 79 -3.62 -1.43 17.08
C GLN A 79 -2.63 -0.67 17.97
N GLY A 80 -2.37 0.62 17.71
CA GLY A 80 -1.33 1.40 18.41
C GLY A 80 0.10 1.07 17.97
N LYS A 81 0.30 0.26 16.92
CA LYS A 81 1.62 -0.11 16.37
C LYS A 81 2.10 0.96 15.38
N VAL A 82 2.22 2.21 15.86
CA VAL A 82 2.42 3.39 15.01
C VAL A 82 3.76 3.34 14.27
N GLU A 83 4.83 2.89 14.90
CA GLU A 83 6.16 2.76 14.26
C GLU A 83 6.14 1.79 13.09
N ALA A 84 5.48 0.65 13.25
CA ALA A 84 5.34 -0.33 12.18
C ALA A 84 4.52 0.23 11.00
N ALA A 85 3.47 0.99 11.29
CA ALA A 85 2.69 1.66 10.26
C ALA A 85 3.51 2.71 9.48
N ILE A 86 4.33 3.50 10.16
CA ILE A 86 5.24 4.46 9.54
C ILE A 86 6.16 3.76 8.54
N THR A 87 6.72 2.61 8.91
CA THR A 87 7.57 1.83 8.01
C THR A 87 6.81 1.42 6.75
N GLU A 88 5.59 0.89 6.88
CA GLU A 88 4.78 0.50 5.73
C GLU A 88 4.48 1.70 4.79
N PHE A 89 4.19 2.88 5.36
CA PHE A 89 3.92 4.09 4.56
C PHE A 89 5.20 4.62 3.88
N GLN A 90 6.35 4.57 4.55
CA GLN A 90 7.64 4.94 3.96
C GLN A 90 8.03 4.02 2.82
N ASP A 91 7.86 2.71 2.97
CA ASP A 91 8.09 1.74 1.91
C ASP A 91 7.24 2.02 0.66
N VAL A 92 5.97 2.44 0.85
CA VAL A 92 5.11 2.84 -0.27
C VAL A 92 5.63 4.12 -0.93
N ILE A 93 6.08 5.11 -0.16
CA ILE A 93 6.64 6.37 -0.69
C ILE A 93 7.90 6.10 -1.52
N GLU A 94 8.78 5.21 -1.06
CA GLU A 94 10.00 4.84 -1.81
C GLU A 94 9.67 4.18 -3.15
N ARG A 95 8.72 3.25 -3.18
CA ARG A 95 8.32 2.56 -4.41
C ARG A 95 7.45 3.40 -5.33
N ALA A 96 6.56 4.21 -4.77
CA ALA A 96 5.58 5.01 -5.49
C ALA A 96 5.56 6.47 -5.02
N PRO A 97 6.60 7.26 -5.30
CA PRO A 97 6.78 8.61 -4.76
C PRO A 97 5.73 9.64 -5.22
N LYS A 98 4.84 9.27 -6.13
CA LYS A 98 3.72 10.11 -6.58
C LYS A 98 2.39 9.78 -5.90
N LYS A 99 2.37 8.79 -5.00
CA LYS A 99 1.17 8.31 -4.32
C LYS A 99 0.90 9.14 -3.07
N VAL A 100 0.14 10.22 -3.23
CA VAL A 100 -0.11 11.21 -2.17
C VAL A 100 -0.72 10.60 -0.92
N ASP A 101 -1.57 9.58 -1.05
CA ASP A 101 -2.20 8.88 0.08
C ASP A 101 -1.18 8.35 1.10
N ALA A 102 0.00 7.91 0.65
CA ALA A 102 1.05 7.43 1.53
C ALA A 102 1.62 8.56 2.40
N TYR A 103 1.83 9.74 1.82
CA TYR A 103 2.29 10.92 2.56
C TYR A 103 1.28 11.38 3.60
N LEU A 104 -0.02 11.39 3.24
CA LEU A 104 -1.08 11.80 4.17
C LEU A 104 -1.17 10.86 5.38
N ARG A 105 -1.10 9.54 5.14
CA ARG A 105 -1.10 8.54 6.21
C ARG A 105 0.16 8.61 7.07
N LEU A 106 1.33 8.82 6.46
CA LEU A 106 2.58 9.02 7.17
C LEU A 106 2.52 10.26 8.06
N ALA A 107 2.03 11.39 7.54
CA ALA A 107 1.88 12.61 8.33
C ALA A 107 0.93 12.40 9.52
N GLN A 108 -0.20 11.71 9.32
CA GLN A 108 -1.13 11.38 10.41
C GLN A 108 -0.46 10.50 11.48
N ALA A 109 0.32 9.48 11.09
CA ALA A 109 1.04 8.62 12.00
C ALA A 109 2.11 9.39 12.79
N LEU A 110 2.84 10.31 12.14
CA LEU A 110 3.82 11.18 12.80
C LEU A 110 3.16 12.12 13.82
N MET A 111 1.98 12.66 13.52
CA MET A 111 1.21 13.46 14.48
C MET A 111 0.82 12.63 15.71
N GLN A 112 0.40 11.37 15.54
CA GLN A 112 0.12 10.47 16.67
C GLN A 112 1.36 10.17 17.51
N GLN A 113 2.55 10.18 16.92
CA GLN A 113 3.84 10.06 17.63
C GLN A 113 4.34 11.36 18.27
N GLN A 114 3.54 12.44 18.24
CA GLN A 114 3.95 13.75 18.73
C GLN A 114 5.21 14.30 18.02
N LYS A 115 5.31 14.04 16.70
CA LYS A 115 6.39 14.53 15.82
C LYS A 115 5.85 15.54 14.79
N PRO A 116 5.30 16.69 15.25
CA PRO A 116 4.58 17.61 14.36
C PRO A 116 5.49 18.21 13.27
N GLN A 117 6.75 18.51 13.55
CA GLN A 117 7.68 19.09 12.57
C GLN A 117 7.94 18.13 11.40
N GLN A 118 8.06 16.81 11.69
CA GLN A 118 8.21 15.80 10.64
C GLN A 118 6.91 15.65 9.85
N ALA A 119 5.76 15.69 10.50
CA ALA A 119 4.46 15.66 9.84
C ALA A 119 4.27 16.87 8.90
N VAL A 120 4.66 18.07 9.34
CA VAL A 120 4.65 19.29 8.50
C VAL A 120 5.48 19.09 7.24
N THR A 121 6.71 18.58 7.36
CA THR A 121 7.57 18.32 6.20
C THR A 121 6.91 17.35 5.21
N VAL A 122 6.30 16.27 5.69
CA VAL A 122 5.61 15.28 4.86
C VAL A 122 4.35 15.88 4.21
N LEU A 123 3.58 16.72 4.93
CA LEU A 123 2.42 17.42 4.37
C LEU A 123 2.79 18.41 3.28
N GLN A 124 3.92 19.12 3.40
CA GLN A 124 4.43 19.98 2.35
C GLN A 124 4.77 19.21 1.07
N GLN A 125 5.34 18.02 1.21
CA GLN A 125 5.57 17.12 0.07
C GLN A 125 4.25 16.67 -0.57
N ALA A 126 3.23 16.35 0.22
CA ALA A 126 1.90 16.01 -0.27
C ALA A 126 1.24 17.18 -1.02
N GLU A 127 1.34 18.41 -0.48
CA GLU A 127 0.85 19.64 -1.13
C GLU A 127 1.49 19.83 -2.51
N ALA A 128 2.84 19.79 -2.57
CA ALA A 128 3.58 19.92 -3.82
C ALA A 128 3.19 18.86 -4.86
N LEU A 129 2.91 17.61 -4.43
CA LEU A 129 2.43 16.55 -5.30
C LEU A 129 1.02 16.84 -5.83
N PHE A 130 0.10 17.32 -4.99
CA PHE A 130 -1.24 17.71 -5.43
C PHE A 130 -1.19 18.86 -6.44
N GLN A 131 -0.35 19.88 -6.21
CA GLN A 131 -0.14 20.98 -7.16
C GLN A 131 0.38 20.46 -8.51
N LYS A 132 1.39 19.57 -8.48
CA LYS A 132 1.94 18.93 -9.68
C LYS A 132 0.93 18.09 -10.45
N GLN A 133 0.00 17.45 -9.71
CA GLN A 133 -1.10 16.67 -10.27
C GLN A 133 -2.31 17.53 -10.68
N ARG A 134 -2.23 18.87 -10.56
CA ARG A 134 -3.31 19.81 -10.84
C ARG A 134 -4.57 19.62 -9.98
N GLN A 135 -4.41 19.07 -8.78
CA GLN A 135 -5.48 18.88 -7.79
C GLN A 135 -5.49 20.04 -6.80
N VAL A 136 -5.79 21.25 -7.29
CA VAL A 136 -5.67 22.53 -6.56
C VAL A 136 -6.48 22.52 -5.28
N ASP A 137 -7.74 22.08 -5.32
CA ASP A 137 -8.63 22.03 -4.14
C ASP A 137 -8.05 21.18 -2.98
N LYS A 138 -7.31 20.11 -3.33
CA LYS A 138 -6.66 19.27 -2.33
C LYS A 138 -5.39 19.89 -1.79
N ALA A 139 -4.61 20.55 -2.65
CA ALA A 139 -3.44 21.29 -2.22
C ALA A 139 -3.82 22.43 -1.24
N GLU A 140 -4.88 23.19 -1.53
CA GLU A 140 -5.39 24.25 -0.65
C GLU A 140 -5.82 23.70 0.73
N LYS A 141 -6.49 22.53 0.77
CA LYS A 141 -6.85 21.88 2.04
C LYS A 141 -5.63 21.51 2.88
N ILE A 142 -4.56 21.02 2.25
CA ILE A 142 -3.31 20.74 2.95
C ILE A 142 -2.66 22.03 3.45
N GLN A 143 -2.63 23.09 2.65
CA GLN A 143 -2.13 24.38 3.06
C GLN A 143 -2.88 24.96 4.28
N GLN A 144 -4.20 24.87 4.30
CA GLN A 144 -5.01 25.25 5.47
C GLN A 144 -4.67 24.42 6.71
N LEU A 145 -4.42 23.12 6.54
CA LEU A 145 -4.00 22.25 7.63
C LEU A 145 -2.62 22.65 8.19
N LEU A 146 -1.67 22.94 7.30
CA LEU A 146 -0.32 23.42 7.66
C LEU A 146 -0.39 24.73 8.46
N GLN A 147 -1.23 25.68 8.04
CA GLN A 147 -1.45 26.94 8.75
C GLN A 147 -2.04 26.71 10.16
N LYS A 148 -2.98 25.76 10.32
CA LYS A 148 -3.54 25.42 11.63
C LYS A 148 -2.50 24.80 12.56
N ILE A 149 -1.63 23.93 12.06
CA ILE A 149 -0.55 23.33 12.86
C ILE A 149 0.41 24.42 13.33
N SER A 150 0.88 25.30 12.43
CA SER A 150 1.81 26.37 12.78
C SER A 150 1.22 27.39 13.76
N SER A 151 -0.08 27.71 13.65
CA SER A 151 -0.75 28.61 14.61
C SER A 151 -0.94 27.98 16.00
N ALA A 152 -1.13 26.68 16.06
CA ALA A 152 -1.21 25.95 17.34
C ALA A 152 0.14 25.91 18.06
N GLU A 153 1.25 25.76 17.34
CA GLU A 153 2.60 25.77 17.91
C GLU A 153 3.00 27.16 18.47
N ASN A 154 2.54 28.25 17.85
CA ASN A 154 2.85 29.61 18.28
C ASN A 154 2.03 30.06 19.51
N ASN A 155 1.03 29.29 19.92
CA ASN A 155 0.15 29.63 21.06
C ASN A 155 0.49 28.82 22.34
N VAL A 156 1.59 28.07 22.36
CA VAL A 156 2.10 27.28 23.49
C VAL A 156 3.40 27.90 23.99
#